data_7bd974e515ed5b11e3c2b193c3d282a1
#
_entry.id   7bd974e515ed5b11e3c2b193c3d282a1
#
_cell.length_a   1.000
_cell.length_b   1.000
_cell.length_c   1.000
_cell.angle_alpha   90.00
_cell.angle_beta   90.00
_cell.angle_gamma   90.00
#
_symmetry.space_group_name_H-M   'P 1'
#
loop_
_entity.id
_entity.type
_entity.pdbx_description
1 polymer ?
#
loop_
_entity_poly.entity_id
_entity_poly.type
_entity_poly.pdbx_seq_one_letter_code
_entity_poly.pdbx_strand_id
1 'polypeptide(L)'
;FDDRITNAPDKFAPRAKVIHFDVDHSSVSKIIEADIAVFGQIKDSLQAINNHLKTKIDEIDNEKLAPWHQQISDWKEKHGLNHDLYKIEDDSGPILPQAAVQHIYQESQGKAFVTSDVGQHQMFAAQYYHFDEPRKWINSGGLGTMGFGLPSAMGVKLAYPDEEVICITGEGSIQMCIQELSTCSQYKLPIKIYNINNLALGMVKQWQDMNYDGRHSSI
;
A
#
# COMPACT_ATOMS: atom_id res chain seq x y z
N PHE A 1 5.43 7.78 14.34
CA PHE A 1 6.64 6.95 14.29
C PHE A 1 6.41 5.69 15.11
N ASP A 2 6.39 4.53 14.47
CA ASP A 2 6.07 3.24 15.05
C ASP A 2 7.21 2.22 14.82
N ASP A 3 6.92 0.95 14.97
CA ASP A 3 7.84 -0.17 14.79
C ASP A 3 8.49 -0.28 13.40
N ARG A 4 8.04 0.48 12.38
CA ARG A 4 8.67 0.54 11.06
C ARG A 4 10.03 1.25 11.07
N ILE A 5 10.34 1.98 12.13
CA ILE A 5 11.58 2.76 12.27
C ILE A 5 12.53 2.16 13.29
N THR A 6 12.27 0.96 13.80
CA THR A 6 12.98 0.36 14.92
C THR A 6 14.39 -0.14 14.60
N ASN A 7 14.72 -0.39 13.34
CA ASN A 7 15.99 -1.02 12.98
C ASN A 7 17.21 -0.11 13.27
N ALA A 8 17.09 1.18 12.96
CA ALA A 8 18.14 2.17 13.23
C ALA A 8 17.51 3.56 13.44
N PRO A 9 16.85 3.82 14.58
CA PRO A 9 16.18 5.09 14.84
C PRO A 9 17.09 6.30 14.74
N ASP A 10 18.34 6.15 15.15
CA ASP A 10 19.38 7.18 15.07
C ASP A 10 19.77 7.58 13.64
N LYS A 11 19.48 6.73 12.67
CA LYS A 11 19.71 7.01 11.24
C LYS A 11 18.48 7.56 10.52
N PHE A 12 17.32 7.55 11.17
CA PHE A 12 16.09 8.08 10.57
C PHE A 12 16.13 9.61 10.56
N ALA A 13 16.32 10.18 9.38
CA ALA A 13 16.32 11.62 9.13
C ALA A 13 17.08 12.48 10.17
N PRO A 14 18.36 12.16 10.49
CA PRO A 14 19.06 12.73 11.65
C PRO A 14 19.31 14.23 11.61
N ARG A 15 19.07 14.86 10.44
CA ARG A 15 19.20 16.31 10.24
C ARG A 15 17.87 17.04 10.15
N ALA A 16 16.75 16.31 10.18
CA ALA A 16 15.42 16.89 10.06
C ALA A 16 14.89 17.33 11.42
N LYS A 17 14.06 18.38 11.42
CA LYS A 17 13.17 18.69 12.53
C LYS A 17 11.96 17.77 12.48
N VAL A 18 11.59 17.20 13.60
CA VAL A 18 10.48 16.25 13.72
C VAL A 18 9.27 16.93 14.35
N ILE A 19 8.19 16.99 13.58
CA ILE A 19 6.87 17.42 14.08
C ILE A 19 5.99 16.17 14.15
N HIS A 20 5.54 15.82 15.34
CA HIS A 20 4.70 14.64 15.58
C HIS A 20 3.27 15.04 15.92
N PHE A 21 2.34 14.59 15.08
CA PHE A 21 0.90 14.78 15.28
C PHE A 21 0.32 13.45 15.76
N ASP A 22 -0.31 13.43 16.92
CA ASP A 22 -0.99 12.23 17.42
C ASP A 22 -2.12 12.61 18.39
N VAL A 23 -3.12 11.76 18.48
CA VAL A 23 -4.17 11.85 19.49
C VAL A 23 -3.77 11.21 20.80
N ASP A 24 -2.83 10.26 20.74
CA ASP A 24 -2.32 9.51 21.88
C ASP A 24 -1.00 10.10 22.36
N HIS A 25 -1.05 10.72 23.55
CA HIS A 25 0.13 11.27 24.21
C HIS A 25 1.24 10.24 24.44
N SER A 26 0.90 8.96 24.62
CA SER A 26 1.87 7.89 24.87
C SER A 26 2.65 7.49 23.63
N SER A 27 2.18 7.81 22.45
CA SER A 27 2.82 7.52 21.17
C SER A 27 3.87 8.56 20.77
N VAL A 28 3.74 9.79 21.31
CA VAL A 28 4.66 10.89 20.97
C VAL A 28 6.01 10.66 21.62
N SER A 29 7.07 10.85 20.83
CA SER A 29 8.49 10.65 21.25
C SER A 29 8.82 9.23 21.75
N LYS A 30 7.99 8.24 21.43
CA LYS A 30 8.19 6.85 21.86
C LYS A 30 9.39 6.21 21.19
N ILE A 31 9.63 6.47 19.92
CA ILE A 31 10.72 5.88 19.13
C ILE A 31 11.65 6.96 18.60
N ILE A 32 11.09 8.01 18.02
CA ILE A 32 11.84 9.19 17.55
C ILE A 32 11.39 10.38 18.38
N GLU A 33 12.35 11.08 18.97
CA GLU A 33 12.07 12.29 19.74
C GLU A 33 11.51 13.39 18.82
N ALA A 34 10.40 13.98 19.23
CA ALA A 34 9.77 15.06 18.49
C ALA A 34 10.31 16.42 18.93
N ASP A 35 10.76 17.26 18.00
CA ASP A 35 11.05 18.67 18.29
C ASP A 35 9.80 19.45 18.64
N ILE A 36 8.68 19.09 17.98
CA ILE A 36 7.37 19.70 18.22
C ILE A 36 6.32 18.58 18.29
N ALA A 37 5.58 18.54 19.39
CA ALA A 37 4.44 17.63 19.59
C ALA A 37 3.13 18.39 19.41
N VAL A 38 2.23 17.86 18.58
CA VAL A 38 0.90 18.42 18.37
C VAL A 38 -0.14 17.35 18.71
N PHE A 39 -0.88 17.58 19.77
CA PHE A 39 -1.91 16.65 20.26
C PHE A 39 -3.28 17.04 19.71
N GLY A 40 -3.94 16.11 19.04
CA GLY A 40 -5.27 16.31 18.48
C GLY A 40 -5.54 15.48 17.23
N GLN A 41 -6.75 15.63 16.71
CA GLN A 41 -7.15 15.00 15.46
C GLN A 41 -6.34 15.58 14.29
N ILE A 42 -5.81 14.71 13.45
CA ILE A 42 -5.00 15.13 12.30
C ILE A 42 -5.75 16.05 11.34
N LYS A 43 -7.06 15.84 11.17
CA LYS A 43 -7.90 16.68 10.32
C LYS A 43 -7.90 18.13 10.79
N ASP A 44 -8.11 18.36 12.09
CA ASP A 44 -8.19 19.70 12.67
C ASP A 44 -6.82 20.38 12.66
N SER A 45 -5.77 19.62 12.96
CA SER A 45 -4.38 20.08 12.90
C SER A 45 -3.98 20.50 11.48
N LEU A 46 -4.29 19.70 10.47
CA LEU A 46 -4.01 20.03 9.07
C LEU A 46 -4.83 21.23 8.61
N GLN A 47 -6.07 21.36 9.02
CA GLN A 47 -6.90 22.53 8.69
C GLN A 47 -6.32 23.81 9.28
N ALA A 48 -5.86 23.77 10.54
CA ALA A 48 -5.22 24.90 11.19
C ALA A 48 -3.91 25.29 10.48
N ILE A 49 -3.07 24.32 10.12
CA ILE A 49 -1.83 24.55 9.38
C ILE A 49 -2.13 25.17 8.01
N ASN A 50 -3.07 24.61 7.26
CA ASN A 50 -3.44 25.12 5.94
C ASN A 50 -3.96 26.57 6.02
N ASN A 51 -4.77 26.89 7.02
CA ASN A 51 -5.25 28.25 7.22
C ASN A 51 -4.09 29.21 7.55
N HIS A 52 -3.15 28.78 8.38
CA HIS A 52 -1.97 29.59 8.70
C HIS A 52 -1.06 29.76 7.48
N LEU A 53 -0.77 28.70 6.72
CA LEU A 53 0.08 28.76 5.52
C LEU A 53 -0.52 29.67 4.44
N LYS A 54 -1.84 29.71 4.29
CA LYS A 54 -2.49 30.63 3.33
C LYS A 54 -2.19 32.11 3.65
N THR A 55 -1.99 32.45 4.91
CA THR A 55 -1.62 33.83 5.31
C THR A 55 -0.16 34.16 5.07
N LYS A 56 0.68 33.13 4.78
CA LYS A 56 2.12 33.22 4.58
C LYS A 56 2.58 32.73 3.22
N ILE A 57 1.67 32.60 2.27
CA ILE A 57 1.98 32.05 0.94
C ILE A 57 3.03 32.88 0.22
N ASP A 58 2.99 34.20 0.42
CA ASP A 58 3.94 35.15 -0.20
C ASP A 58 5.34 35.12 0.46
N GLU A 59 5.47 34.49 1.64
CA GLU A 59 6.76 34.31 2.32
C GLU A 59 7.49 33.05 1.81
N ILE A 60 6.82 32.20 1.03
CA ILE A 60 7.39 30.96 0.49
C ILE A 60 8.26 31.28 -0.72
N ASP A 61 9.55 31.06 -0.56
CA ASP A 61 10.54 31.27 -1.63
C ASP A 61 10.58 30.01 -2.53
N ASN A 62 9.79 30.04 -3.59
CA ASN A 62 9.71 28.94 -4.55
C ASN A 62 11.02 28.74 -5.32
N GLU A 63 11.85 29.78 -5.50
CA GLU A 63 13.14 29.66 -6.18
C GLU A 63 14.11 28.82 -5.35
N LYS A 64 14.07 28.93 -4.02
CA LYS A 64 14.85 28.07 -3.13
C LYS A 64 14.38 26.62 -3.12
N LEU A 65 13.09 26.38 -3.35
CA LEU A 65 12.53 25.02 -3.39
C LEU A 65 12.74 24.33 -4.75
N ALA A 66 12.89 25.09 -5.84
CA ALA A 66 13.00 24.54 -7.19
C ALA A 66 14.10 23.49 -7.36
N PRO A 67 15.34 23.67 -6.87
CA PRO A 67 16.39 22.64 -6.98
C PRO A 67 16.03 21.35 -6.26
N TRP A 68 15.35 21.43 -5.12
CA TRP A 68 14.90 20.27 -4.38
C TRP A 68 13.77 19.52 -5.10
N HIS A 69 12.80 20.23 -5.66
CA HIS A 69 11.74 19.65 -6.48
C HIS A 69 12.32 18.96 -7.72
N GLN A 70 13.31 19.60 -8.39
CA GLN A 70 13.99 18.98 -9.52
C GLN A 70 14.70 17.68 -9.10
N GLN A 71 15.43 17.69 -7.99
CA GLN A 71 16.11 16.50 -7.50
C GLN A 71 15.13 15.36 -7.17
N ILE A 72 13.96 15.66 -6.59
CA ILE A 72 12.91 14.66 -6.36
C ILE A 72 12.39 14.10 -7.70
N SER A 73 12.21 14.95 -8.71
CA SER A 73 11.77 14.52 -10.04
C SER A 73 12.79 13.60 -10.70
N ASP A 74 14.06 13.96 -10.64
CA ASP A 74 15.17 13.14 -11.17
C ASP A 74 15.24 11.78 -10.48
N TRP A 75 15.04 11.75 -9.16
CA TRP A 75 14.99 10.48 -8.42
C TRP A 75 13.79 9.62 -8.79
N LYS A 76 12.62 10.23 -8.99
CA LYS A 76 11.41 9.51 -9.44
C LYS A 76 11.59 8.94 -10.84
N GLU A 77 12.22 9.70 -11.74
CA GLU A 77 12.51 9.22 -13.08
C GLU A 77 13.52 8.07 -13.08
N LYS A 78 14.59 8.21 -12.30
CA LYS A 78 15.69 7.23 -12.27
C LYS A 78 15.39 5.98 -11.44
N HIS A 79 14.66 6.11 -10.33
CA HIS A 79 14.48 5.07 -9.31
C HIS A 79 13.02 4.82 -8.95
N GLY A 80 12.09 5.54 -9.53
CA GLY A 80 10.66 5.37 -9.29
C GLY A 80 10.14 4.05 -9.86
N LEU A 81 8.93 3.72 -9.46
CA LEU A 81 8.20 2.61 -10.05
C LEU A 81 7.80 2.99 -11.47
N ASN A 82 8.49 2.42 -12.44
CA ASN A 82 8.29 2.76 -13.85
C ASN A 82 7.20 1.85 -14.43
N HIS A 83 6.00 2.41 -14.53
CA HIS A 83 4.81 1.68 -14.95
C HIS A 83 4.81 1.30 -16.44
N ASP A 84 5.64 1.95 -17.27
CA ASP A 84 5.71 1.68 -18.70
C ASP A 84 6.58 0.46 -19.06
N LEU A 85 7.27 -0.13 -18.08
CA LEU A 85 8.17 -1.28 -18.30
C LEU A 85 7.43 -2.62 -18.44
N TYR A 86 6.16 -2.68 -18.07
CA TYR A 86 5.42 -3.94 -17.97
C TYR A 86 4.35 -4.03 -19.07
N LYS A 87 4.79 -4.02 -20.33
CA LYS A 87 3.89 -4.28 -21.45
C LYS A 87 3.68 -5.78 -21.58
N ILE A 88 2.44 -6.23 -21.59
CA ILE A 88 2.07 -7.58 -22.00
C ILE A 88 2.03 -7.57 -23.54
N GLU A 89 3.18 -7.61 -24.17
CA GLU A 89 3.28 -7.62 -25.64
C GLU A 89 3.52 -9.01 -26.22
N ASP A 90 3.73 -10.04 -25.38
CA ASP A 90 4.12 -11.37 -25.83
C ASP A 90 3.44 -12.47 -25.02
N ASP A 91 2.70 -13.33 -25.70
CA ASP A 91 2.08 -14.54 -25.14
C ASP A 91 3.07 -15.66 -24.77
N SER A 92 4.38 -15.41 -24.91
CA SER A 92 5.41 -16.45 -24.81
C SER A 92 5.93 -16.75 -23.40
N GLY A 93 5.47 -16.04 -22.37
CA GLY A 93 5.99 -16.19 -21.01
C GLY A 93 4.98 -15.95 -19.89
N PRO A 94 5.38 -16.18 -18.63
CA PRO A 94 4.53 -15.89 -17.48
C PRO A 94 4.29 -14.39 -17.36
N ILE A 95 3.05 -14.02 -17.06
CA ILE A 95 2.67 -12.62 -16.81
C ILE A 95 3.36 -12.13 -15.56
N LEU A 96 4.06 -11.00 -15.65
CA LEU A 96 4.64 -10.34 -14.48
C LEU A 96 3.53 -9.86 -13.53
N PRO A 97 3.63 -10.09 -12.22
CA PRO A 97 2.64 -9.63 -11.25
C PRO A 97 2.35 -8.12 -11.33
N GLN A 98 3.38 -7.33 -11.57
CA GLN A 98 3.28 -5.88 -11.74
C GLN A 98 2.41 -5.51 -12.95
N ALA A 99 2.64 -6.18 -14.09
CA ALA A 99 1.87 -5.98 -15.30
C ALA A 99 0.40 -6.37 -15.09
N ALA A 100 0.15 -7.52 -14.43
CA ALA A 100 -1.20 -7.93 -14.10
C ALA A 100 -1.94 -6.87 -13.26
N VAL A 101 -1.30 -6.32 -12.24
CA VAL A 101 -1.90 -5.26 -11.40
C VAL A 101 -2.17 -3.98 -12.20
N GLN A 102 -1.25 -3.59 -13.08
CA GLN A 102 -1.47 -2.42 -13.96
C GLN A 102 -2.67 -2.60 -14.89
N HIS A 103 -2.82 -3.79 -15.48
CA HIS A 103 -3.98 -4.09 -16.32
C HIS A 103 -5.28 -4.08 -15.53
N ILE A 104 -5.29 -4.62 -14.31
CA ILE A 104 -6.45 -4.54 -13.41
C ILE A 104 -6.82 -3.07 -13.14
N TYR A 105 -5.82 -2.21 -12.91
CA TYR A 105 -6.05 -0.78 -12.73
C TYR A 105 -6.64 -0.13 -13.98
N GLN A 106 -6.07 -0.41 -15.16
CA GLN A 106 -6.54 0.16 -16.44
C GLN A 106 -7.97 -0.25 -16.75
N GLU A 107 -8.31 -1.53 -16.62
CA GLU A 107 -9.64 -2.06 -16.89
C GLU A 107 -10.69 -1.52 -15.89
N SER A 108 -10.32 -1.38 -14.62
CA SER A 108 -11.22 -0.79 -13.60
C SER A 108 -11.24 0.73 -13.61
N GLN A 109 -10.38 1.38 -14.41
CA GLN A 109 -10.18 2.84 -14.43
C GLN A 109 -9.88 3.43 -13.05
N GLY A 110 -9.29 2.65 -12.16
CA GLY A 110 -8.99 3.06 -10.79
C GLY A 110 -10.22 3.29 -9.89
N LYS A 111 -11.42 2.94 -10.33
CA LYS A 111 -12.67 3.24 -9.62
C LYS A 111 -13.11 2.14 -8.65
N ALA A 112 -12.59 0.94 -8.78
CA ALA A 112 -12.99 -0.20 -7.96
C ALA A 112 -12.55 -0.06 -6.50
N PHE A 113 -13.31 -0.69 -5.62
CA PHE A 113 -12.77 -1.05 -4.30
C PHE A 113 -11.82 -2.23 -4.48
N VAL A 114 -10.60 -2.08 -4.00
CA VAL A 114 -9.60 -3.14 -4.06
C VAL A 114 -9.31 -3.65 -2.67
N THR A 115 -9.56 -4.94 -2.45
CA THR A 115 -9.09 -5.63 -1.27
C THR A 115 -7.88 -6.46 -1.61
N SER A 116 -6.93 -6.57 -0.69
CA SER A 116 -5.78 -7.43 -0.90
C SER A 116 -5.60 -8.40 0.23
N ASP A 117 -5.23 -9.59 -0.15
CA ASP A 117 -4.65 -10.56 0.77
C ASP A 117 -3.21 -10.21 1.09
N VAL A 118 -2.54 -11.01 1.92
CA VAL A 118 -1.20 -10.71 2.42
C VAL A 118 -0.14 -11.59 1.76
N GLY A 119 0.88 -10.93 1.20
CA GLY A 119 1.99 -11.54 0.48
C GLY A 119 2.63 -10.59 -0.52
N GLN A 120 3.44 -11.10 -1.44
CA GLN A 120 4.04 -10.28 -2.51
C GLN A 120 2.98 -9.61 -3.39
N HIS A 121 1.84 -10.27 -3.65
CA HIS A 121 0.71 -9.69 -4.38
C HIS A 121 0.16 -8.42 -3.72
N GLN A 122 0.16 -8.33 -2.38
CA GLN A 122 -0.17 -7.11 -1.63
C GLN A 122 0.82 -5.98 -1.95
N MET A 123 2.11 -6.30 -1.96
CA MET A 123 3.14 -5.31 -2.29
C MET A 123 2.98 -4.80 -3.72
N PHE A 124 2.75 -5.70 -4.69
CA PHE A 124 2.51 -5.31 -6.07
C PHE A 124 1.23 -4.48 -6.23
N ALA A 125 0.15 -4.86 -5.54
CA ALA A 125 -1.08 -4.09 -5.56
C ALA A 125 -0.88 -2.68 -4.99
N ALA A 126 -0.17 -2.54 -3.86
CA ALA A 126 0.12 -1.24 -3.26
C ALA A 126 1.02 -0.35 -4.11
N GLN A 127 1.91 -0.95 -4.94
CA GLN A 127 2.89 -0.23 -5.75
C GLN A 127 2.37 0.14 -7.14
N TYR A 128 1.55 -0.70 -7.76
CA TYR A 128 1.19 -0.61 -9.17
C TYR A 128 -0.30 -0.39 -9.45
N TYR A 129 -1.16 -0.46 -8.44
CA TYR A 129 -2.54 0.01 -8.53
C TYR A 129 -2.62 1.43 -7.97
N HIS A 130 -3.12 2.38 -8.74
CA HIS A 130 -3.25 3.76 -8.30
C HIS A 130 -4.60 4.00 -7.61
N PHE A 131 -4.55 4.66 -6.46
CA PHE A 131 -5.73 4.99 -5.66
C PHE A 131 -5.88 6.50 -5.56
N ASP A 132 -6.85 7.05 -6.29
CA ASP A 132 -7.13 8.49 -6.28
C ASP A 132 -8.21 8.87 -5.26
N GLU A 133 -8.95 7.87 -4.75
CA GLU A 133 -10.00 8.07 -3.77
C GLU A 133 -9.66 7.41 -2.43
N PRO A 134 -9.95 8.08 -1.30
CA PRO A 134 -9.74 7.48 0.01
C PRO A 134 -10.67 6.28 0.23
N ARG A 135 -10.19 5.32 1.04
CA ARG A 135 -10.94 4.11 1.43
C ARG A 135 -11.22 3.12 0.30
N LYS A 136 -10.60 3.28 -0.86
CA LYS A 136 -10.68 2.29 -1.96
C LYS A 136 -9.66 1.15 -1.82
N TRP A 137 -8.63 1.32 -1.00
CA TRP A 137 -7.62 0.30 -0.69
C TRP A 137 -7.85 -0.32 0.69
N ILE A 138 -8.17 -1.61 0.73
CA ILE A 138 -8.52 -2.35 1.94
C ILE A 138 -7.59 -3.54 2.09
N ASN A 139 -6.73 -3.51 3.11
CA ASN A 139 -5.76 -4.58 3.34
C ASN A 139 -5.45 -4.73 4.83
N SER A 140 -4.90 -5.87 5.22
CA SER A 140 -4.38 -6.12 6.56
C SER A 140 -2.93 -5.62 6.67
N GLY A 141 -2.72 -4.29 6.60
CA GLY A 141 -1.39 -3.68 6.58
C GLY A 141 -0.67 -3.68 7.93
N GLY A 142 -1.39 -3.81 9.03
CA GLY A 142 -0.84 -3.87 10.39
C GLY A 142 -0.44 -5.30 10.79
N LEU A 143 -1.42 -6.17 10.99
CA LEU A 143 -1.19 -7.56 11.40
C LEU A 143 -0.69 -8.47 10.29
N GLY A 144 -0.98 -8.17 9.03
CA GLY A 144 -0.57 -8.99 7.90
C GLY A 144 -1.29 -10.35 7.87
N THR A 145 -2.60 -10.34 8.04
CA THR A 145 -3.42 -11.55 8.13
C THR A 145 -3.67 -12.15 6.76
N MET A 146 -3.09 -13.30 6.45
CA MET A 146 -3.43 -14.09 5.28
C MET A 146 -4.88 -14.61 5.41
N GLY A 147 -5.62 -14.66 4.29
CA GLY A 147 -7.05 -14.98 4.29
C GLY A 147 -7.97 -13.78 4.51
N PHE A 148 -7.43 -12.56 4.59
CA PHE A 148 -8.21 -11.33 4.77
C PHE A 148 -8.90 -10.87 3.48
N GLY A 149 -8.30 -11.11 2.31
CA GLY A 149 -8.69 -10.49 1.04
C GLY A 149 -10.13 -10.80 0.62
N LEU A 150 -10.49 -12.07 0.50
CA LEU A 150 -11.81 -12.49 0.06
C LEU A 150 -12.92 -12.13 1.05
N PRO A 151 -12.83 -12.42 2.36
CA PRO A 151 -13.86 -12.01 3.32
C PRO A 151 -14.07 -10.49 3.38
N SER A 152 -13.01 -9.70 3.28
CA SER A 152 -13.14 -8.24 3.25
C SER A 152 -13.82 -7.75 1.96
N ALA A 153 -13.54 -8.38 0.80
CA ALA A 153 -14.22 -8.09 -0.45
C ALA A 153 -15.73 -8.37 -0.35
N MET A 154 -16.11 -9.47 0.32
CA MET A 154 -17.52 -9.78 0.59
C MET A 154 -18.18 -8.68 1.42
N GLY A 155 -17.52 -8.24 2.50
CA GLY A 155 -18.01 -7.14 3.34
C GLY A 155 -18.19 -5.84 2.56
N VAL A 156 -17.23 -5.49 1.72
CA VAL A 156 -17.31 -4.31 0.85
C VAL A 156 -18.46 -4.45 -0.14
N LYS A 157 -18.62 -5.60 -0.78
CA LYS A 157 -19.69 -5.83 -1.76
C LYS A 157 -21.07 -5.78 -1.15
N LEU A 158 -21.22 -6.21 0.10
CA LEU A 158 -22.47 -6.07 0.84
C LEU A 158 -22.77 -4.62 1.22
N ALA A 159 -21.74 -3.86 1.58
CA ALA A 159 -21.89 -2.44 1.93
C ALA A 159 -22.11 -1.54 0.68
N TYR A 160 -21.54 -1.92 -0.46
CA TYR A 160 -21.59 -1.17 -1.71
C TYR A 160 -22.00 -2.11 -2.86
N PRO A 161 -23.27 -2.50 -2.93
CA PRO A 161 -23.74 -3.55 -3.86
C PRO A 161 -23.61 -3.18 -5.34
N ASP A 162 -23.62 -1.90 -5.67
CA ASP A 162 -23.55 -1.42 -7.06
C ASP A 162 -22.12 -1.12 -7.53
N GLU A 163 -21.17 -1.06 -6.58
CA GLU A 163 -19.78 -0.74 -6.87
C GLU A 163 -18.98 -1.96 -7.34
N GLU A 164 -17.96 -1.72 -8.13
CA GLU A 164 -17.01 -2.77 -8.49
C GLU A 164 -16.09 -3.10 -7.32
N VAL A 165 -15.96 -4.40 -7.02
CA VAL A 165 -15.08 -4.91 -5.95
C VAL A 165 -14.12 -5.94 -6.53
N ILE A 166 -12.84 -5.69 -6.31
CA ILE A 166 -11.72 -6.51 -6.76
C ILE A 166 -10.99 -7.06 -5.54
N CYS A 167 -10.75 -8.36 -5.53
CA CYS A 167 -9.87 -9.03 -4.56
C CYS A 167 -8.57 -9.45 -5.25
N ILE A 168 -7.44 -8.90 -4.83
CA ILE A 168 -6.11 -9.34 -5.28
C ILE A 168 -5.53 -10.26 -4.23
N THR A 169 -5.25 -11.50 -4.59
CA THR A 169 -4.81 -12.55 -3.67
C THR A 169 -3.65 -13.36 -4.26
N GLY A 170 -3.04 -14.20 -3.45
CA GLY A 170 -2.07 -15.20 -3.86
C GLY A 170 -2.56 -16.61 -3.51
N GLU A 171 -1.95 -17.63 -4.11
CA GLU A 171 -2.39 -19.03 -4.00
C GLU A 171 -2.39 -19.55 -2.56
N GLY A 172 -1.43 -19.14 -1.74
CA GLY A 172 -1.37 -19.54 -0.34
C GLY A 172 -2.40 -18.83 0.53
N SER A 173 -2.62 -17.54 0.30
CA SER A 173 -3.57 -16.75 1.09
C SER A 173 -5.02 -17.12 0.84
N ILE A 174 -5.42 -17.31 -0.42
CA ILE A 174 -6.80 -17.63 -0.77
C ILE A 174 -7.24 -18.98 -0.21
N GLN A 175 -6.32 -19.93 -0.09
CA GLN A 175 -6.63 -21.25 0.47
C GLN A 175 -7.10 -21.18 1.92
N MET A 176 -6.71 -20.15 2.68
CA MET A 176 -7.12 -19.99 4.08
C MET A 176 -8.61 -19.67 4.26
N CYS A 177 -9.26 -19.16 3.22
CA CYS A 177 -10.68 -18.82 3.25
C CYS A 177 -11.42 -19.16 1.94
N ILE A 178 -10.90 -20.10 1.16
CA ILE A 178 -11.46 -20.50 -0.14
C ILE A 178 -12.90 -21.00 -0.04
N GLN A 179 -13.30 -21.56 1.10
CA GLN A 179 -14.67 -21.99 1.39
C GLN A 179 -15.68 -20.84 1.28
N GLU A 180 -15.26 -19.60 1.45
CA GLU A 180 -16.13 -18.42 1.34
C GLU A 180 -16.61 -18.15 -0.10
N LEU A 181 -16.02 -18.83 -1.10
CA LEU A 181 -16.56 -18.81 -2.46
C LEU A 181 -18.00 -19.40 -2.49
N SER A 182 -18.30 -20.35 -1.62
CA SER A 182 -19.69 -20.87 -1.49
C SER A 182 -20.63 -19.80 -0.96
N THR A 183 -20.19 -19.00 -0.01
CA THR A 183 -20.96 -17.86 0.53
C THR A 183 -21.16 -16.79 -0.56
N CYS A 184 -20.13 -16.47 -1.33
CA CYS A 184 -20.24 -15.55 -2.48
C CYS A 184 -21.28 -16.04 -3.48
N SER A 185 -21.28 -17.33 -3.80
CA SER A 185 -22.25 -17.94 -4.70
C SER A 185 -23.67 -17.90 -4.14
N GLN A 186 -23.84 -18.28 -2.87
CA GLN A 186 -25.15 -18.29 -2.19
C GLN A 186 -25.80 -16.91 -2.16
N TYR A 187 -25.03 -15.88 -1.85
CA TYR A 187 -25.51 -14.50 -1.75
C TYR A 187 -25.36 -13.70 -3.04
N LYS A 188 -24.92 -14.34 -4.12
CA LYS A 188 -24.72 -13.73 -5.45
C LYS A 188 -23.88 -12.47 -5.39
N LEU A 189 -22.74 -12.54 -4.70
CA LEU A 189 -21.80 -11.43 -4.57
C LEU A 189 -20.85 -11.41 -5.79
N PRO A 190 -21.02 -10.52 -6.76
CA PRO A 190 -20.16 -10.44 -7.93
C PRO A 190 -18.85 -9.75 -7.59
N ILE A 191 -17.89 -10.52 -7.07
CA ILE A 191 -16.54 -10.07 -6.75
C ILE A 191 -15.59 -10.59 -7.83
N LYS A 192 -14.72 -9.72 -8.34
CA LYS A 192 -13.63 -10.11 -9.25
C LYS A 192 -12.42 -10.53 -8.42
N ILE A 193 -11.99 -11.78 -8.57
CA ILE A 193 -10.87 -12.33 -7.81
C ILE A 193 -9.70 -12.56 -8.76
N TYR A 194 -8.58 -11.90 -8.49
CA TYR A 194 -7.32 -12.06 -9.22
C TYR A 194 -6.32 -12.78 -8.32
N ASN A 195 -6.08 -14.05 -8.63
CA ASN A 195 -5.10 -14.86 -7.93
C ASN A 195 -3.74 -14.76 -8.64
N ILE A 196 -2.81 -14.02 -8.04
CA ILE A 196 -1.45 -13.88 -8.53
C ILE A 196 -0.61 -15.05 -7.99
N ASN A 197 -0.59 -16.12 -8.76
CA ASN A 197 0.06 -17.36 -8.40
C ASN A 197 1.52 -17.38 -8.89
N ASN A 198 2.46 -17.37 -7.96
CA ASN A 198 3.89 -17.51 -8.23
C ASN A 198 4.47 -18.86 -7.76
N LEU A 199 3.59 -19.81 -7.41
CA LEU A 199 3.93 -21.17 -6.97
C LEU A 199 4.78 -21.20 -5.68
N ALA A 200 4.67 -20.16 -4.85
CA ALA A 200 5.40 -20.08 -3.59
C ALA A 200 4.76 -19.12 -2.62
N LEU A 201 4.98 -19.28 -1.32
CA LEU A 201 4.78 -18.24 -0.34
C LEU A 201 5.88 -17.17 -0.53
N GLY A 202 5.67 -16.30 -1.52
CA GLY A 202 6.70 -15.46 -2.11
C GLY A 202 7.48 -14.58 -1.13
N MET A 203 6.84 -14.05 -0.09
CA MET A 203 7.55 -13.28 0.93
C MET A 203 8.44 -14.17 1.81
N VAL A 204 8.00 -15.37 2.15
CA VAL A 204 8.81 -16.35 2.90
C VAL A 204 10.02 -16.75 2.08
N LYS A 205 9.79 -17.08 0.80
CA LYS A 205 10.85 -17.40 -0.14
C LYS A 205 11.87 -16.27 -0.27
N GLN A 206 11.41 -15.04 -0.46
CA GLN A 206 12.28 -13.86 -0.59
C GLN A 206 13.18 -13.67 0.65
N TRP A 207 12.65 -13.84 1.85
CA TRP A 207 13.44 -13.76 3.08
C TRP A 207 14.48 -14.87 3.17
N GLN A 208 14.14 -16.08 2.74
CA GLN A 208 15.08 -17.20 2.72
C GLN A 208 16.17 -17.00 1.69
N ASP A 209 15.85 -16.44 0.51
CA ASP A 209 16.84 -16.06 -0.50
C ASP A 209 17.81 -15.02 0.04
N MET A 210 17.30 -13.97 0.70
CA MET A 210 18.11 -12.83 1.17
C MET A 210 18.97 -13.13 2.40
N ASN A 211 18.47 -13.96 3.32
CA ASN A 211 19.08 -14.12 4.64
C ASN A 211 19.57 -15.53 4.96
N TYR A 212 19.22 -16.53 4.14
CA TYR A 212 19.50 -17.94 4.40
C TYR A 212 20.08 -18.66 3.19
N ASP A 213 20.74 -17.94 2.28
CA ASP A 213 21.42 -18.48 1.08
C ASP A 213 20.51 -19.38 0.21
N GLY A 214 19.21 -19.03 0.11
CA GLY A 214 18.25 -19.81 -0.66
C GLY A 214 17.92 -21.18 -0.10
N ARG A 215 18.17 -21.44 1.18
CA ARG A 215 17.77 -22.68 1.85
C ARG A 215 16.27 -22.67 2.10
N HIS A 216 15.51 -23.05 1.08
CA HIS A 216 14.06 -22.97 1.11
C HIS A 216 13.42 -24.02 2.01
N SER A 217 12.41 -23.63 2.77
CA SER A 217 11.56 -24.48 3.58
C SER A 217 10.17 -23.87 3.69
N SER A 218 9.14 -24.69 3.50
CA SER A 218 7.73 -24.27 3.64
C SER A 218 7.36 -23.07 2.77
N ILE A 219 7.78 -23.09 1.52
CA ILE A 219 7.51 -22.03 0.55
C ILE A 219 6.40 -22.45 -0.43
#